data_4f98f1430fb9350cb1752d3b0d5c2135
#
_entry.id   4f98f1430fb9350cb1752d3b0d5c2135
#
_cell.length_a   1.000
_cell.length_b   1.000
_cell.length_c   1.000
_cell.angle_alpha   90.00
_cell.angle_beta   90.00
_cell.angle_gamma   90.00
#
_symmetry.space_group_name_H-M   'P 1'
#
loop_
_entity.id
_entity.type
_entity.pdbx_description
1 polymer ?
#
loop_
_entity_poly.entity_id
_entity_poly.type
_entity_poly.pdbx_seq_one_letter_code
_entity_poly.pdbx_strand_id
1 'polypeptide(L)'
;MDSKIGIIIQLAGVSLITLLTLFLRRSLNVVALKHWTHAWLFLSFSLFCLRLAFSYEYYSLQLFSFYFLTEYFFGFMLIAGVRSLQGNSEVPIRVELWLLPFIVVAFGLPFLADDFNLVFNAHSLILSGFFFIALIELWKTRIRSFGSKVMMIALSLLSVNFFTYFVIFTARQLVDIQTSFLAFNSVVDLVLQILLGFGMVIVLLEQVLSDARIANEKLREAHIRLEQLAHIDPLTTALNRHAFHGYLNRRGNEVQVPNGCVGFFDIDDLKEINDVHGHSVGDAAIRAVVRSIRDIIRAEDLIFRWGGDEFFVIMVGMDADVAIDRMARMDQMLTDVRIDGVGRPLTICVSRAFEDFDDLANLEVTIEKADAKMYLEKQKRKVESAIRQPAVPQLTGQGLVSR
;
A
#
# COMPACT_ATOMS: atom_id res chain seq x y z
N MET A 1 7.35 46.29 -10.77
CA MET A 1 6.62 45.31 -11.64
C MET A 1 5.22 45.91 -11.85
N ASP A 2 4.73 45.96 -13.06
CA ASP A 2 3.36 46.46 -13.30
C ASP A 2 2.37 45.48 -12.63
N SER A 3 1.44 45.97 -11.83
CA SER A 3 0.43 45.16 -11.11
C SER A 3 -0.34 44.23 -12.04
N LYS A 4 -0.53 44.66 -13.30
CA LYS A 4 -1.17 43.83 -14.36
C LYS A 4 -0.37 42.57 -14.72
N ILE A 5 0.96 42.64 -14.69
CA ILE A 5 1.84 41.49 -14.97
C ILE A 5 1.76 40.46 -13.81
N GLY A 6 1.74 40.94 -12.55
CA GLY A 6 1.59 40.10 -11.37
C GLY A 6 0.31 39.28 -11.40
N ILE A 7 -0.82 39.88 -11.76
CA ILE A 7 -2.12 39.18 -11.88
C ILE A 7 -2.07 38.10 -12.98
N ILE A 8 -1.42 38.35 -14.12
CA ILE A 8 -1.29 37.38 -15.21
C ILE A 8 -0.45 36.15 -14.74
N ILE A 9 0.65 36.39 -14.04
CA ILE A 9 1.51 35.33 -13.50
C ILE A 9 0.72 34.52 -12.48
N GLN A 10 -0.03 35.17 -11.58
CA GLN A 10 -0.86 34.50 -10.58
C GLN A 10 -1.96 33.66 -11.24
N LEU A 11 -2.68 34.22 -12.22
CA LEU A 11 -3.71 33.49 -12.99
C LEU A 11 -3.13 32.24 -13.69
N ALA A 12 -1.96 32.34 -14.33
CA ALA A 12 -1.32 31.24 -14.99
C ALA A 12 -0.94 30.13 -13.96
N GLY A 13 -0.35 30.51 -12.83
CA GLY A 13 0.03 29.57 -11.77
C GLY A 13 -1.18 28.86 -11.15
N VAL A 14 -2.24 29.60 -10.81
CA VAL A 14 -3.48 29.02 -10.26
C VAL A 14 -4.18 28.13 -11.29
N SER A 15 -4.16 28.49 -12.57
CA SER A 15 -4.71 27.67 -13.65
C SER A 15 -3.99 26.32 -13.76
N LEU A 16 -2.67 26.28 -13.58
CA LEU A 16 -1.91 25.04 -13.55
C LEU A 16 -2.31 24.15 -12.36
N ILE A 17 -2.51 24.73 -11.18
CA ILE A 17 -2.99 23.98 -10.01
C ILE A 17 -4.40 23.43 -10.29
N THR A 18 -5.26 24.23 -10.91
CA THR A 18 -6.61 23.82 -11.31
C THR A 18 -6.58 22.63 -12.27
N LEU A 19 -5.74 22.67 -13.30
CA LEU A 19 -5.57 21.56 -14.24
C LEU A 19 -5.05 20.30 -13.55
N LEU A 20 -4.10 20.45 -12.63
CA LEU A 20 -3.60 19.33 -11.84
C LEU A 20 -4.71 18.68 -11.00
N THR A 21 -5.53 19.49 -10.31
CA THR A 21 -6.62 18.94 -9.49
C THR A 21 -7.74 18.31 -10.35
N LEU A 22 -8.02 18.84 -11.54
CA LEU A 22 -8.93 18.24 -12.51
C LEU A 22 -8.41 16.88 -13.01
N PHE A 23 -7.12 16.79 -13.28
CA PHE A 23 -6.49 15.53 -13.69
C PHE A 23 -6.54 14.49 -12.57
N LEU A 24 -6.16 14.87 -11.35
CA LEU A 24 -6.22 14.00 -10.18
C LEU A 24 -7.65 13.52 -9.89
N ARG A 25 -8.65 14.38 -10.07
CA ARG A 25 -10.06 14.01 -9.86
C ARG A 25 -10.55 12.90 -10.78
N ARG A 26 -9.97 12.74 -11.98
CA ARG A 26 -10.30 11.64 -12.89
C ARG A 26 -9.78 10.29 -12.38
N SER A 27 -8.68 10.30 -11.64
CA SER A 27 -8.02 9.08 -11.14
C SER A 27 -8.41 8.74 -9.70
N LEU A 28 -8.74 9.76 -8.89
CA LEU A 28 -8.97 9.61 -7.45
C LEU A 28 -10.41 9.97 -7.10
N ASN A 29 -11.15 9.04 -6.52
CA ASN A 29 -12.52 9.30 -6.06
C ASN A 29 -12.55 9.72 -4.58
N VAL A 30 -11.86 10.83 -4.27
CA VAL A 30 -11.79 11.40 -2.93
C VAL A 30 -12.72 12.62 -2.84
N VAL A 31 -13.58 12.67 -1.83
CA VAL A 31 -14.58 13.76 -1.67
C VAL A 31 -13.90 15.11 -1.48
N ALA A 32 -12.84 15.18 -0.69
CA ALA A 32 -12.07 16.40 -0.48
C ALA A 32 -11.54 16.99 -1.80
N LEU A 33 -11.06 16.14 -2.70
CA LEU A 33 -10.55 16.54 -4.00
C LEU A 33 -11.65 17.16 -4.89
N LYS A 34 -12.90 16.70 -4.78
CA LYS A 34 -14.03 17.30 -5.51
C LYS A 34 -14.24 18.76 -5.06
N HIS A 35 -14.28 19.01 -3.76
CA HIS A 35 -14.43 20.38 -3.22
C HIS A 35 -13.24 21.26 -3.55
N TRP A 36 -12.02 20.78 -3.39
CA TRP A 36 -10.82 21.56 -3.70
C TRP A 36 -10.65 21.84 -5.20
N THR A 37 -11.08 20.92 -6.08
CA THR A 37 -11.11 21.21 -7.52
C THR A 37 -12.05 22.36 -7.83
N HIS A 38 -13.24 22.41 -7.24
CA HIS A 38 -14.16 23.54 -7.41
C HIS A 38 -13.58 24.83 -6.81
N ALA A 39 -12.89 24.75 -5.65
CA ALA A 39 -12.20 25.90 -5.07
C ALA A 39 -11.21 26.50 -6.08
N TRP A 40 -10.30 25.70 -6.63
CA TRP A 40 -9.32 26.17 -7.60
C TRP A 40 -9.94 26.71 -8.89
N LEU A 41 -11.06 26.14 -9.35
CA LEU A 41 -11.83 26.66 -10.49
C LEU A 41 -12.39 28.06 -10.18
N PHE A 42 -12.97 28.25 -9.01
CA PHE A 42 -13.49 29.56 -8.58
C PHE A 42 -12.39 30.61 -8.47
N LEU A 43 -11.22 30.24 -7.90
CA LEU A 43 -10.09 31.13 -7.80
C LEU A 43 -9.52 31.51 -9.18
N SER A 44 -9.41 30.54 -10.11
CA SER A 44 -8.98 30.83 -11.48
C SER A 44 -9.95 31.81 -12.19
N PHE A 45 -11.25 31.59 -12.03
CA PHE A 45 -12.26 32.46 -12.61
C PHE A 45 -12.27 33.85 -11.96
N SER A 46 -12.05 33.94 -10.64
CA SER A 46 -11.90 35.20 -9.91
C SER A 46 -10.77 36.04 -10.50
N LEU A 47 -9.56 35.47 -10.58
CA LEU A 47 -8.41 36.18 -11.14
C LEU A 47 -8.60 36.61 -12.61
N PHE A 48 -9.33 35.80 -13.38
CA PHE A 48 -9.71 36.16 -14.73
C PHE A 48 -10.64 37.38 -14.76
N CYS A 49 -11.68 37.44 -13.90
CA CYS A 49 -12.55 38.58 -13.73
C CYS A 49 -11.76 39.83 -13.29
N LEU A 50 -10.87 39.68 -12.32
CA LEU A 50 -9.99 40.75 -11.85
C LEU A 50 -9.13 41.33 -12.99
N ARG A 51 -8.54 40.46 -13.81
CA ARG A 51 -7.74 40.89 -14.95
C ARG A 51 -8.55 41.65 -15.99
N LEU A 52 -9.79 41.22 -16.25
CA LEU A 52 -10.71 41.93 -17.17
C LEU A 52 -11.18 43.26 -16.59
N ALA A 53 -11.47 43.35 -15.29
CA ALA A 53 -11.90 44.56 -14.63
C ALA A 53 -10.89 45.71 -14.82
N PHE A 54 -9.58 45.38 -14.76
CA PHE A 54 -8.52 46.37 -15.04
C PHE A 54 -8.32 46.68 -16.53
N SER A 55 -9.03 46.04 -17.44
CA SER A 55 -8.92 46.26 -18.88
C SER A 55 -10.14 46.93 -19.47
N TYR A 56 -11.33 46.72 -18.89
CA TYR A 56 -12.61 47.19 -19.39
C TYR A 56 -13.32 48.05 -18.32
N GLU A 57 -13.09 49.34 -18.33
CA GLU A 57 -13.58 50.29 -17.33
C GLU A 57 -15.12 50.28 -17.24
N TYR A 58 -15.80 50.18 -18.38
CA TYR A 58 -17.28 50.18 -18.47
C TYR A 58 -17.95 49.02 -17.70
N TYR A 59 -17.29 47.85 -17.63
CA TYR A 59 -17.79 46.66 -16.94
C TYR A 59 -17.06 46.37 -15.63
N SER A 60 -16.22 47.28 -15.18
CA SER A 60 -15.34 47.07 -14.03
C SER A 60 -16.12 46.71 -12.77
N LEU A 61 -17.24 47.40 -12.49
CA LEU A 61 -18.07 47.18 -11.31
C LEU A 61 -18.65 45.77 -11.24
N GLN A 62 -19.22 45.27 -12.34
CA GLN A 62 -19.77 43.92 -12.44
C GLN A 62 -18.65 42.87 -12.33
N LEU A 63 -17.52 43.12 -12.97
CA LEU A 63 -16.37 42.20 -12.93
C LEU A 63 -15.75 42.11 -11.53
N PHE A 64 -15.71 43.23 -10.77
CA PHE A 64 -15.31 43.19 -9.36
C PHE A 64 -16.30 42.40 -8.51
N SER A 65 -17.61 42.55 -8.74
CA SER A 65 -18.62 41.74 -8.02
C SER A 65 -18.42 40.25 -8.25
N PHE A 66 -18.17 39.81 -9.47
CA PHE A 66 -17.86 38.40 -9.78
C PHE A 66 -16.52 37.97 -9.19
N TYR A 67 -15.50 38.80 -9.19
CA TYR A 67 -14.22 38.56 -8.55
C TYR A 67 -14.42 38.25 -7.05
N PHE A 68 -15.09 39.11 -6.29
CA PHE A 68 -15.34 38.91 -4.87
C PHE A 68 -16.20 37.68 -4.61
N LEU A 69 -17.26 37.48 -5.36
CA LEU A 69 -18.14 36.33 -5.20
C LEU A 69 -17.38 35.00 -5.34
N THR A 70 -16.58 34.86 -6.39
CA THR A 70 -15.90 33.62 -6.67
C THR A 70 -14.72 33.37 -5.73
N GLU A 71 -14.09 34.43 -5.17
CA GLU A 71 -13.12 34.24 -4.08
C GLU A 71 -13.78 33.81 -2.77
N TYR A 72 -14.99 34.25 -2.46
CA TYR A 72 -15.73 33.73 -1.30
C TYR A 72 -16.15 32.28 -1.50
N PHE A 73 -16.54 31.91 -2.73
CA PHE A 73 -16.77 30.49 -3.05
C PHE A 73 -15.49 29.65 -2.96
N PHE A 74 -14.34 30.18 -3.35
CA PHE A 74 -13.06 29.54 -3.14
C PHE A 74 -12.83 29.22 -1.66
N GLY A 75 -12.95 30.25 -0.79
CA GLY A 75 -12.78 30.08 0.66
C GLY A 75 -13.75 29.04 1.26
N PHE A 76 -15.02 29.09 0.85
CA PHE A 76 -16.03 28.15 1.29
C PHE A 76 -15.72 26.70 0.85
N MET A 77 -15.39 26.48 -0.41
CA MET A 77 -15.05 25.15 -0.95
C MET A 77 -13.76 24.62 -0.34
N LEU A 78 -12.83 25.49 0.03
CA LEU A 78 -11.63 25.13 0.77
C LEU A 78 -11.98 24.51 2.13
N ILE A 79 -12.87 25.18 2.90
CA ILE A 79 -13.35 24.70 4.19
C ILE A 79 -14.14 23.38 4.03
N ALA A 80 -15.02 23.29 3.03
CA ALA A 80 -15.78 22.08 2.75
C ALA A 80 -14.88 20.88 2.47
N GLY A 81 -13.82 21.09 1.68
CA GLY A 81 -12.83 20.06 1.40
C GLY A 81 -12.06 19.61 2.63
N VAL A 82 -11.68 20.54 3.51
CA VAL A 82 -11.03 20.20 4.80
C VAL A 82 -11.95 19.37 5.69
N ARG A 83 -13.21 19.73 5.81
CA ARG A 83 -14.20 18.98 6.60
C ARG A 83 -14.42 17.58 6.07
N SER A 84 -14.43 17.40 4.76
CA SER A 84 -14.62 16.10 4.13
C SER A 84 -13.46 15.10 4.34
N LEU A 85 -12.29 15.55 4.85
CA LEU A 85 -11.19 14.66 5.27
C LEU A 85 -11.54 13.81 6.50
N GLN A 86 -12.53 14.20 7.31
CA GLN A 86 -12.91 13.48 8.53
C GLN A 86 -13.93 12.35 8.31
N GLY A 87 -14.54 12.26 7.17
CA GLY A 87 -15.54 11.25 6.82
C GLY A 87 -16.38 11.68 5.62
N ASN A 88 -17.05 10.74 5.00
CA ASN A 88 -17.88 10.91 3.79
C ASN A 88 -19.14 11.79 3.99
N SER A 89 -19.14 12.74 4.89
CA SER A 89 -20.26 13.63 5.07
C SER A 89 -20.29 14.67 3.94
N GLU A 90 -21.21 14.51 3.03
CA GLU A 90 -21.64 15.61 2.17
C GLU A 90 -21.98 16.80 3.06
N VAL A 91 -21.51 17.98 2.67
CA VAL A 91 -21.78 19.22 3.42
C VAL A 91 -23.30 19.38 3.47
N PRO A 92 -23.93 19.39 4.66
CA PRO A 92 -25.38 19.50 4.75
C PRO A 92 -25.85 20.82 4.12
N ILE A 93 -26.89 20.79 3.32
CA ILE A 93 -27.48 21.92 2.57
C ILE A 93 -27.63 23.19 3.43
N ARG A 94 -27.81 23.07 4.74
CA ARG A 94 -27.89 24.21 5.66
C ARG A 94 -26.63 25.04 5.74
N VAL A 95 -25.45 24.47 5.41
CA VAL A 95 -24.16 25.20 5.42
C VAL A 95 -24.06 26.11 4.19
N GLU A 96 -24.71 25.78 3.08
CA GLU A 96 -24.76 26.59 1.87
C GLU A 96 -25.51 27.90 2.13
N LEU A 97 -26.49 27.93 3.03
CA LEU A 97 -27.21 29.18 3.42
C LEU A 97 -26.27 30.21 4.07
N TRP A 98 -25.16 29.80 4.68
CA TRP A 98 -24.17 30.72 5.24
C TRP A 98 -23.42 31.53 4.18
N LEU A 99 -23.52 31.15 2.90
CA LEU A 99 -22.96 31.94 1.79
C LEU A 99 -23.82 33.14 1.40
N LEU A 100 -25.11 33.16 1.73
CA LEU A 100 -26.02 34.24 1.36
C LEU A 100 -25.53 35.65 1.78
N PRO A 101 -25.04 35.88 3.02
CA PRO A 101 -24.48 37.18 3.41
C PRO A 101 -23.29 37.58 2.54
N PHE A 102 -22.43 36.64 2.16
CA PHE A 102 -21.25 36.94 1.35
C PHE A 102 -21.61 37.23 -0.12
N ILE A 103 -22.71 36.62 -0.63
CA ILE A 103 -23.27 37.01 -1.94
C ILE A 103 -23.73 38.45 -1.92
N VAL A 104 -24.48 38.85 -0.88
CA VAL A 104 -24.95 40.24 -0.72
C VAL A 104 -23.77 41.20 -0.62
N VAL A 105 -22.72 40.81 0.15
CA VAL A 105 -21.51 41.63 0.28
C VAL A 105 -20.76 41.73 -1.03
N ALA A 106 -20.61 40.65 -1.80
CA ALA A 106 -19.89 40.62 -3.08
C ALA A 106 -20.51 41.54 -4.13
N PHE A 107 -21.83 41.60 -4.17
CA PHE A 107 -22.55 42.53 -5.09
C PHE A 107 -22.78 43.90 -4.50
N GLY A 108 -22.91 44.05 -3.19
CA GLY A 108 -23.17 45.33 -2.53
C GLY A 108 -21.93 46.20 -2.40
N LEU A 109 -20.78 45.64 -2.01
CA LEU A 109 -19.55 46.39 -1.75
C LEU A 109 -19.11 47.29 -2.92
N PRO A 110 -19.04 46.83 -4.18
CA PRO A 110 -18.61 47.64 -5.30
C PRO A 110 -19.54 48.84 -5.59
N PHE A 111 -20.82 48.74 -5.18
CA PHE A 111 -21.82 49.82 -5.41
C PHE A 111 -21.91 50.79 -4.24
N LEU A 112 -21.47 50.40 -3.04
CA LEU A 112 -21.61 51.22 -1.83
C LEU A 112 -20.39 52.10 -1.55
N ALA A 113 -19.25 51.82 -2.18
CA ALA A 113 -18.02 52.54 -1.92
C ALA A 113 -17.40 53.06 -3.21
N ASP A 114 -17.31 54.38 -3.32
CA ASP A 114 -16.61 55.08 -4.39
C ASP A 114 -15.08 54.91 -4.26
N ASP A 115 -14.59 54.59 -3.05
CA ASP A 115 -13.17 54.34 -2.80
C ASP A 115 -12.85 52.87 -2.90
N PHE A 116 -12.07 52.50 -3.91
CA PHE A 116 -11.54 51.16 -4.15
C PHE A 116 -10.81 50.58 -2.93
N ASN A 117 -10.11 51.41 -2.14
CA ASN A 117 -9.39 50.95 -0.96
C ASN A 117 -10.34 50.42 0.13
N LEU A 118 -11.53 51.03 0.28
CA LEU A 118 -12.53 50.58 1.27
C LEU A 118 -13.10 49.22 0.90
N VAL A 119 -13.36 48.99 -0.39
CA VAL A 119 -13.86 47.71 -0.91
C VAL A 119 -12.87 46.57 -0.68
N PHE A 120 -11.60 46.80 -1.02
CA PHE A 120 -10.54 45.83 -0.81
C PHE A 120 -10.20 45.60 0.66
N ASN A 121 -10.39 46.57 1.51
CA ASN A 121 -10.24 46.46 2.95
C ASN A 121 -11.22 45.40 3.52
N ALA A 122 -12.52 45.56 3.30
CA ALA A 122 -13.54 44.64 3.76
C ALA A 122 -13.34 43.23 3.18
N HIS A 123 -13.00 43.13 1.90
CA HIS A 123 -12.71 41.89 1.21
C HIS A 123 -11.52 41.12 1.83
N SER A 124 -10.41 41.82 2.10
CA SER A 124 -9.23 41.23 2.70
C SER A 124 -9.50 40.62 4.09
N LEU A 125 -10.31 41.32 4.90
CA LEU A 125 -10.73 40.81 6.21
C LEU A 125 -11.56 39.53 6.09
N ILE A 126 -12.50 39.48 5.15
CA ILE A 126 -13.36 38.32 4.89
C ILE A 126 -12.50 37.14 4.47
N LEU A 127 -11.58 37.31 3.53
CA LEU A 127 -10.69 36.19 3.07
C LEU A 127 -9.77 35.70 4.19
N SER A 128 -9.19 36.61 4.96
CA SER A 128 -8.43 36.25 6.16
C SER A 128 -9.26 35.36 7.09
N GLY A 129 -10.54 35.66 7.29
CA GLY A 129 -11.48 34.87 8.07
C GLY A 129 -11.71 33.47 7.48
N PHE A 130 -11.90 33.36 6.17
CA PHE A 130 -12.05 32.03 5.51
C PHE A 130 -10.81 31.13 5.69
N PHE A 131 -9.60 31.71 5.51
CA PHE A 131 -8.36 30.93 5.71
C PHE A 131 -8.18 30.54 7.18
N PHE A 132 -8.51 31.43 8.11
CA PHE A 132 -8.45 31.14 9.54
C PHE A 132 -9.44 30.04 9.95
N ILE A 133 -10.68 30.07 9.44
CA ILE A 133 -11.68 29.03 9.68
C ILE A 133 -11.19 27.68 9.07
N ALA A 134 -10.66 27.70 7.86
CA ALA A 134 -10.08 26.50 7.23
C ALA A 134 -8.94 25.90 8.06
N LEU A 135 -8.08 26.75 8.64
CA LEU A 135 -7.00 26.36 9.54
C LEU A 135 -7.55 25.68 10.81
N ILE A 136 -8.57 26.30 11.45
CA ILE A 136 -9.21 25.72 12.64
C ILE A 136 -9.85 24.36 12.33
N GLU A 137 -10.57 24.26 11.21
CA GLU A 137 -11.20 23.01 10.79
C GLU A 137 -10.14 21.93 10.52
N LEU A 138 -9.04 22.26 9.84
CA LEU A 138 -7.92 21.34 9.62
C LEU A 138 -7.27 20.93 10.95
N TRP A 139 -7.10 21.84 11.88
CA TRP A 139 -6.55 21.52 13.20
C TRP A 139 -7.45 20.56 14.00
N LYS A 140 -8.77 20.71 13.88
CA LYS A 140 -9.76 19.78 14.50
C LYS A 140 -9.72 18.38 13.92
N THR A 141 -9.31 18.19 12.67
CA THR A 141 -9.24 16.86 12.03
C THR A 141 -8.27 15.90 12.74
N ARG A 142 -7.33 16.42 13.56
CA ARG A 142 -6.26 15.66 14.23
C ARG A 142 -5.37 14.86 13.26
N ILE A 143 -5.48 15.06 11.96
CA ILE A 143 -4.59 14.47 10.97
C ILE A 143 -3.21 15.10 11.15
N ARG A 144 -2.21 14.31 11.58
CA ARG A 144 -0.85 14.77 11.88
C ARG A 144 0.16 14.38 10.79
N SER A 145 -0.29 14.31 9.55
CA SER A 145 0.54 13.98 8.41
C SER A 145 1.45 15.15 8.00
N PHE A 146 2.45 14.87 7.18
CA PHE A 146 3.33 15.91 6.65
C PHE A 146 2.55 16.92 5.80
N GLY A 147 1.67 16.42 4.91
CA GLY A 147 0.83 17.25 4.07
C GLY A 147 -0.09 18.17 4.88
N SER A 148 -0.68 17.66 5.98
CA SER A 148 -1.53 18.50 6.85
C SER A 148 -0.75 19.63 7.52
N LYS A 149 0.51 19.38 7.91
CA LYS A 149 1.39 20.44 8.47
C LYS A 149 1.71 21.51 7.45
N VAL A 150 2.07 21.12 6.22
CA VAL A 150 2.31 22.06 5.10
C VAL A 150 1.07 22.89 4.83
N MET A 151 -0.10 22.25 4.78
CA MET A 151 -1.37 22.93 4.56
C MET A 151 -1.72 23.89 5.70
N MET A 152 -1.47 23.52 6.97
CA MET A 152 -1.66 24.43 8.12
C MET A 152 -0.75 25.65 8.04
N ILE A 153 0.52 25.46 7.68
CA ILE A 153 1.46 26.57 7.48
C ILE A 153 0.97 27.49 6.38
N ALA A 154 0.56 26.96 5.23
CA ALA A 154 0.06 27.74 4.10
C ALA A 154 -1.19 28.54 4.49
N LEU A 155 -2.16 27.92 5.17
CA LEU A 155 -3.39 28.57 5.62
C LEU A 155 -3.10 29.66 6.66
N SER A 156 -2.17 29.43 7.59
CA SER A 156 -1.74 30.44 8.56
C SER A 156 -1.11 31.65 7.87
N LEU A 157 -0.19 31.39 6.94
CA LEU A 157 0.47 32.48 6.18
C LEU A 157 -0.51 33.25 5.30
N LEU A 158 -1.44 32.57 4.63
CA LEU A 158 -2.50 33.24 3.85
C LEU A 158 -3.41 34.08 4.75
N SER A 159 -3.84 33.56 5.89
CA SER A 159 -4.67 34.32 6.84
C SER A 159 -3.95 35.56 7.31
N VAL A 160 -2.68 35.46 7.72
CA VAL A 160 -1.87 36.62 8.16
C VAL A 160 -1.64 37.58 7.02
N ASN A 161 -1.35 37.12 5.81
CA ASN A 161 -1.11 37.95 4.64
C ASN A 161 -2.34 38.82 4.28
N PHE A 162 -3.53 38.21 4.22
CA PHE A 162 -4.77 38.95 3.95
C PHE A 162 -5.17 39.87 5.10
N PHE A 163 -4.91 39.48 6.35
CA PHE A 163 -5.07 40.38 7.50
C PHE A 163 -4.12 41.57 7.43
N THR A 164 -2.90 41.39 6.96
CA THR A 164 -1.94 42.45 6.74
C THR A 164 -2.44 43.44 5.68
N TYR A 165 -3.06 42.95 4.59
CA TYR A 165 -3.70 43.82 3.60
C TYR A 165 -4.81 44.65 4.24
N PHE A 166 -5.68 44.03 5.05
CA PHE A 166 -6.71 44.78 5.79
C PHE A 166 -6.10 45.88 6.64
N VAL A 167 -5.05 45.63 7.40
CA VAL A 167 -4.39 46.64 8.25
C VAL A 167 -3.80 47.79 7.41
N ILE A 168 -3.13 47.43 6.29
CA ILE A 168 -2.50 48.41 5.41
C ILE A 168 -3.57 49.33 4.74
N PHE A 169 -4.64 48.75 4.20
CA PHE A 169 -5.72 49.51 3.59
C PHE A 169 -6.46 50.39 4.61
N THR A 170 -6.61 49.93 5.87
CA THR A 170 -7.16 50.76 6.96
C THR A 170 -6.23 51.93 7.30
N ALA A 171 -4.93 51.65 7.47
CA ALA A 171 -3.96 52.67 7.79
C ALA A 171 -3.83 53.74 6.68
N ARG A 172 -3.98 53.32 5.42
CA ARG A 172 -3.94 54.21 4.25
C ARG A 172 -5.10 55.23 4.23
N GLN A 173 -6.21 54.91 4.86
CA GLN A 173 -7.34 55.84 5.01
C GLN A 173 -7.03 56.98 6.02
N LEU A 174 -6.06 56.72 6.94
CA LEU A 174 -5.71 57.66 8.01
C LEU A 174 -4.43 58.44 7.72
N VAL A 175 -3.49 57.83 6.98
CA VAL A 175 -2.16 58.36 6.72
C VAL A 175 -1.75 58.03 5.28
N ASP A 176 -1.12 59.00 4.59
CA ASP A 176 -0.59 58.77 3.24
C ASP A 176 0.64 57.82 3.29
N ILE A 177 0.41 56.56 3.08
CA ILE A 177 1.45 55.49 3.11
C ILE A 177 1.82 55.16 1.68
N GLN A 178 3.12 55.21 1.37
CA GLN A 178 3.63 54.69 0.11
C GLN A 178 3.44 53.19 0.03
N THR A 179 2.70 52.73 -0.98
CA THR A 179 2.32 51.31 -1.16
C THR A 179 2.97 50.66 -2.36
N SER A 180 4.15 51.13 -2.76
CA SER A 180 4.90 50.56 -3.90
C SER A 180 5.19 49.03 -3.77
N PHE A 181 5.30 48.53 -2.54
CA PHE A 181 5.48 47.10 -2.26
C PHE A 181 4.23 46.25 -2.59
N LEU A 182 3.03 46.85 -2.62
CA LEU A 182 1.81 46.15 -3.00
C LEU A 182 1.83 45.70 -4.47
N ALA A 183 2.74 46.22 -5.30
CA ALA A 183 2.94 45.73 -6.66
C ALA A 183 3.41 44.26 -6.73
N PHE A 184 3.92 43.74 -5.63
CA PHE A 184 4.36 42.33 -5.54
C PHE A 184 3.33 41.39 -4.88
N ASN A 185 2.19 41.92 -4.42
CA ASN A 185 1.19 41.11 -3.70
C ASN A 185 0.77 39.85 -4.47
N SER A 186 0.48 39.97 -5.76
CA SER A 186 0.06 38.85 -6.60
C SER A 186 1.09 37.74 -6.65
N VAL A 187 2.39 38.05 -6.52
CA VAL A 187 3.46 37.06 -6.49
C VAL A 187 3.51 36.38 -5.12
N VAL A 188 3.36 37.15 -4.04
CA VAL A 188 3.30 36.58 -2.67
C VAL A 188 2.09 35.66 -2.54
N ASP A 189 0.91 36.12 -3.00
CA ASP A 189 -0.31 35.30 -3.00
C ASP A 189 -0.12 34.01 -3.79
N LEU A 190 0.49 34.08 -4.97
CA LEU A 190 0.77 32.90 -5.79
C LEU A 190 1.67 31.89 -5.06
N VAL A 191 2.75 32.35 -4.44
CA VAL A 191 3.67 31.46 -3.69
C VAL A 191 2.92 30.75 -2.55
N LEU A 192 2.10 31.47 -1.80
CA LEU A 192 1.31 30.90 -0.71
C LEU A 192 0.22 29.94 -1.22
N GLN A 193 -0.41 30.26 -2.35
CA GLN A 193 -1.38 29.41 -3.03
C GLN A 193 -0.75 28.12 -3.57
N ILE A 194 0.47 28.20 -4.12
CA ILE A 194 1.24 27.03 -4.54
C ILE A 194 1.54 26.14 -3.31
N LEU A 195 1.99 26.74 -2.21
CA LEU A 195 2.26 26.01 -0.97
C LEU A 195 1.00 25.30 -0.44
N LEU A 196 -0.15 25.98 -0.51
CA LEU A 196 -1.45 25.38 -0.16
C LEU A 196 -1.78 24.21 -1.07
N GLY A 197 -1.62 24.37 -2.39
CA GLY A 197 -1.85 23.31 -3.38
C GLY A 197 -0.96 22.09 -3.16
N PHE A 198 0.32 22.28 -2.86
CA PHE A 198 1.23 21.20 -2.47
C PHE A 198 0.75 20.48 -1.22
N GLY A 199 0.38 21.22 -0.17
CA GLY A 199 -0.17 20.63 1.06
C GLY A 199 -1.38 19.75 0.79
N MET A 200 -2.33 20.23 -0.06
CA MET A 200 -3.51 19.46 -0.47
C MET A 200 -3.15 18.17 -1.19
N VAL A 201 -2.25 18.23 -2.17
CA VAL A 201 -1.83 17.06 -2.96
C VAL A 201 -1.15 16.03 -2.06
N ILE A 202 -0.28 16.46 -1.15
CA ILE A 202 0.41 15.55 -0.22
C ILE A 202 -0.60 14.87 0.72
N VAL A 203 -1.56 15.61 1.29
CA VAL A 203 -2.62 15.01 2.14
C VAL A 203 -3.41 13.96 1.39
N LEU A 204 -3.79 14.23 0.14
CA LEU A 204 -4.51 13.27 -0.70
C LEU A 204 -3.67 12.01 -0.99
N LEU A 205 -2.39 12.20 -1.30
CA LEU A 205 -1.48 11.09 -1.56
C LEU A 205 -1.30 10.21 -0.32
N GLU A 206 -1.10 10.84 0.85
CA GLU A 206 -0.98 10.13 2.14
C GLU A 206 -2.24 9.34 2.47
N GLN A 207 -3.43 9.91 2.20
CA GLN A 207 -4.71 9.22 2.39
C GLN A 207 -4.84 8.01 1.47
N VAL A 208 -4.58 8.17 0.16
CA VAL A 208 -4.66 7.07 -0.82
C VAL A 208 -3.67 5.95 -0.49
N LEU A 209 -2.44 6.30 -0.09
CA LEU A 209 -1.44 5.33 0.32
C LEU A 209 -1.83 4.58 1.60
N SER A 210 -2.44 5.28 2.56
CA SER A 210 -2.96 4.66 3.79
C SER A 210 -4.08 3.68 3.49
N ASP A 211 -5.06 4.08 2.67
CA ASP A 211 -6.19 3.23 2.28
C ASP A 211 -5.71 1.99 1.50
N ALA A 212 -4.74 2.16 0.59
CA ALA A 212 -4.14 1.06 -0.14
C ALA A 212 -3.38 0.07 0.77
N ARG A 213 -2.67 0.55 1.78
CA ARG A 213 -2.01 -0.30 2.78
C ARG A 213 -3.02 -1.12 3.58
N ILE A 214 -4.07 -0.48 4.08
CA ILE A 214 -5.14 -1.16 4.84
C ILE A 214 -5.83 -2.22 3.98
N ALA A 215 -6.12 -1.92 2.71
CA ALA A 215 -6.74 -2.88 1.78
C ALA A 215 -5.82 -4.07 1.51
N ASN A 216 -4.51 -3.84 1.31
CA ASN A 216 -3.54 -4.89 1.08
C ASN A 216 -3.35 -5.80 2.31
N GLU A 217 -3.37 -5.23 3.51
CA GLU A 217 -3.28 -5.98 4.76
C GLU A 217 -4.50 -6.90 4.95
N LYS A 218 -5.71 -6.39 4.73
CA LYS A 218 -6.95 -7.20 4.74
C LYS A 218 -6.93 -8.32 3.69
N LEU A 219 -6.42 -8.04 2.49
CA LEU A 219 -6.29 -9.06 1.44
C LEU A 219 -5.32 -10.15 1.85
N ARG A 220 -4.19 -9.79 2.47
CA ARG A 220 -3.20 -10.73 2.99
C ARG A 220 -3.77 -11.61 4.11
N GLU A 221 -4.50 -11.01 5.06
CA GLU A 221 -5.18 -11.76 6.13
C GLU A 221 -6.21 -12.74 5.57
N ALA A 222 -7.02 -12.31 4.59
CA ALA A 222 -7.99 -13.17 3.93
C ALA A 222 -7.31 -14.32 3.17
N HIS A 223 -6.18 -14.06 2.50
CA HIS A 223 -5.41 -15.08 1.81
C HIS A 223 -4.85 -16.14 2.77
N ILE A 224 -4.23 -15.71 3.88
CA ILE A 224 -3.75 -16.62 4.94
C ILE A 224 -4.90 -17.46 5.50
N ARG A 225 -6.07 -16.84 5.72
CA ARG A 225 -7.24 -17.55 6.23
C ARG A 225 -7.78 -18.59 5.23
N LEU A 226 -7.75 -18.28 3.94
CA LEU A 226 -8.11 -19.24 2.89
C LEU A 226 -7.11 -20.40 2.80
N GLU A 227 -5.81 -20.12 2.91
CA GLU A 227 -4.77 -21.14 2.97
C GLU A 227 -4.93 -22.06 4.20
N GLN A 228 -5.29 -21.50 5.36
CA GLN A 228 -5.58 -22.28 6.57
C GLN A 228 -6.82 -23.17 6.43
N LEU A 229 -7.82 -22.74 5.67
CA LEU A 229 -9.02 -23.54 5.40
C LEU A 229 -8.80 -24.61 4.34
N ALA A 230 -7.81 -24.43 3.47
CA ALA A 230 -7.41 -25.46 2.50
C ALA A 230 -6.64 -26.58 3.22
N HIS A 231 -7.18 -27.79 3.18
CA HIS A 231 -6.53 -28.98 3.78
C HIS A 231 -5.53 -29.67 2.85
N ILE A 232 -5.41 -29.21 1.63
CA ILE A 232 -4.61 -29.84 0.56
C ILE A 232 -3.48 -28.91 0.15
N ASP A 233 -2.29 -29.45 0.00
CA ASP A 233 -1.15 -28.75 -0.57
C ASP A 233 -1.33 -28.55 -2.08
N PRO A 234 -1.25 -27.33 -2.61
CA PRO A 234 -1.55 -27.04 -4.01
C PRO A 234 -0.54 -27.62 -5.01
N LEU A 235 0.69 -27.90 -4.58
CA LEU A 235 1.74 -28.44 -5.44
C LEU A 235 1.61 -29.96 -5.60
N THR A 236 1.30 -30.66 -4.50
CA THR A 236 1.43 -32.13 -4.42
C THR A 236 0.12 -32.87 -4.26
N THR A 237 -0.98 -32.18 -3.97
CA THR A 237 -2.26 -32.77 -3.57
C THR A 237 -2.19 -33.64 -2.29
N ALA A 238 -1.08 -33.63 -1.57
CA ALA A 238 -0.98 -34.17 -0.23
C ALA A 238 -1.77 -33.31 0.75
N LEU A 239 -2.09 -33.80 1.92
CA LEU A 239 -2.61 -32.99 3.00
C LEU A 239 -1.52 -32.02 3.47
N ASN A 240 -1.90 -30.78 3.82
CA ASN A 240 -0.95 -29.82 4.35
C ASN A 240 -0.83 -29.94 5.87
N ARG A 241 0.14 -29.21 6.45
CA ARG A 241 0.38 -29.16 7.89
C ARG A 241 -0.89 -28.77 8.70
N HIS A 242 -1.75 -27.91 8.13
CA HIS A 242 -2.98 -27.48 8.79
C HIS A 242 -4.01 -28.63 8.88
N ALA A 243 -4.08 -29.47 7.84
CA ALA A 243 -4.93 -30.65 7.83
C ALA A 243 -4.54 -31.65 8.93
N PHE A 244 -3.24 -31.73 9.28
CA PHE A 244 -2.76 -32.59 10.36
C PHE A 244 -3.31 -32.17 11.72
N HIS A 245 -3.23 -30.90 12.08
CA HIS A 245 -3.80 -30.42 13.33
C HIS A 245 -5.32 -30.61 13.37
N GLY A 246 -6.01 -30.45 12.25
CA GLY A 246 -7.44 -30.76 12.14
C GLY A 246 -7.74 -32.26 12.26
N TYR A 247 -6.84 -33.13 11.84
CA TYR A 247 -6.96 -34.59 11.97
C TYR A 247 -6.82 -35.02 13.44
N LEU A 248 -5.82 -34.52 14.16
CA LEU A 248 -5.62 -34.78 15.58
C LEU A 248 -6.83 -34.35 16.42
N ASN A 249 -7.32 -33.15 16.19
CA ASN A 249 -8.46 -32.61 16.95
C ASN A 249 -9.77 -33.38 16.74
N ARG A 250 -9.96 -34.01 15.58
CA ARG A 250 -11.17 -34.80 15.27
C ARG A 250 -11.12 -36.18 15.86
N ARG A 251 -9.96 -36.84 15.86
CA ARG A 251 -9.80 -38.20 16.34
C ARG A 251 -9.45 -38.34 17.82
N GLY A 252 -8.98 -37.27 18.47
CA GLY A 252 -8.72 -37.26 19.91
C GLY A 252 -9.94 -37.57 20.80
N ASN A 253 -11.14 -37.66 20.22
CA ASN A 253 -12.38 -38.07 20.91
C ASN A 253 -12.86 -39.47 20.58
N GLU A 254 -12.14 -40.26 19.79
CA GLU A 254 -12.49 -41.64 19.45
C GLU A 254 -11.97 -42.61 20.51
N VAL A 255 -12.83 -43.53 21.00
CA VAL A 255 -12.58 -44.43 22.14
C VAL A 255 -11.64 -45.59 21.77
N GLN A 256 -11.36 -45.87 20.51
CA GLN A 256 -10.38 -46.85 20.05
C GLN A 256 -9.49 -46.27 18.97
N VAL A 257 -8.24 -46.11 19.29
CA VAL A 257 -7.23 -45.60 18.39
C VAL A 257 -6.43 -46.77 17.88
N PRO A 258 -6.43 -47.03 16.56
CA PRO A 258 -5.61 -48.11 16.01
C PRO A 258 -4.12 -47.75 16.13
N ASN A 259 -3.30 -48.73 16.45
CA ASN A 259 -1.85 -48.65 16.33
C ASN A 259 -1.43 -48.49 14.85
N GLY A 260 -0.20 -48.14 14.63
CA GLY A 260 0.34 -47.91 13.29
C GLY A 260 1.76 -47.39 13.33
N CYS A 261 2.23 -46.88 12.20
CA CYS A 261 3.53 -46.23 12.12
C CYS A 261 3.47 -44.89 11.39
N VAL A 262 4.41 -44.04 11.72
CA VAL A 262 4.70 -42.79 11.02
C VAL A 262 6.00 -42.95 10.23
N GLY A 263 5.95 -42.62 8.94
CA GLY A 263 7.15 -42.45 8.12
C GLY A 263 7.42 -40.98 7.88
N PHE A 264 8.62 -40.48 8.19
CA PHE A 264 9.07 -39.17 7.88
C PHE A 264 10.04 -39.17 6.70
N PHE A 265 9.90 -38.21 5.77
CA PHE A 265 10.63 -38.18 4.50
C PHE A 265 11.15 -36.78 4.24
N ASP A 266 12.38 -36.66 3.73
CA ASP A 266 13.01 -35.41 3.31
C ASP A 266 13.72 -35.63 1.98
N ILE A 267 13.52 -34.72 1.02
CA ILE A 267 14.17 -34.80 -0.30
C ILE A 267 15.61 -34.29 -0.17
N ASP A 268 16.56 -35.17 -0.42
CA ASP A 268 17.97 -34.80 -0.33
C ASP A 268 18.35 -33.84 -1.47
N ASP A 269 19.12 -32.82 -1.12
CA ASP A 269 19.73 -31.85 -2.03
C ASP A 269 18.75 -31.18 -3.01
N LEU A 270 17.46 -30.99 -2.61
CA LEU A 270 16.46 -30.33 -3.43
C LEU A 270 16.91 -28.89 -3.79
N LYS A 271 17.65 -28.24 -2.91
CA LYS A 271 18.22 -26.90 -3.20
C LYS A 271 19.18 -26.95 -4.38
N GLU A 272 20.04 -27.97 -4.48
CA GLU A 272 20.97 -28.14 -5.59
C GLU A 272 20.21 -28.40 -6.90
N ILE A 273 19.13 -29.20 -6.87
CA ILE A 273 18.24 -29.41 -8.01
C ILE A 273 17.65 -28.07 -8.48
N ASN A 274 17.17 -27.24 -7.53
CA ASN A 274 16.63 -25.92 -7.84
C ASN A 274 17.69 -24.97 -8.42
N ASP A 275 18.88 -24.95 -7.83
CA ASP A 275 19.95 -24.02 -8.23
C ASP A 275 20.49 -24.38 -9.62
N VAL A 276 20.54 -25.67 -9.98
CA VAL A 276 21.04 -26.18 -11.28
C VAL A 276 19.99 -26.15 -12.38
N HIS A 277 18.75 -26.55 -12.07
CA HIS A 277 17.69 -26.80 -13.08
C HIS A 277 16.50 -25.85 -12.99
N GLY A 278 16.46 -24.98 -11.96
CA GLY A 278 15.37 -24.05 -11.71
C GLY A 278 14.23 -24.66 -10.88
N HIS A 279 13.45 -23.78 -10.26
CA HIS A 279 12.35 -24.15 -9.33
C HIS A 279 11.28 -25.03 -9.96
N SER A 280 11.02 -24.90 -11.26
CA SER A 280 10.04 -25.73 -11.98
C SER A 280 10.41 -27.22 -11.98
N VAL A 281 11.72 -27.51 -12.06
CA VAL A 281 12.26 -28.88 -11.99
C VAL A 281 12.23 -29.39 -10.55
N GLY A 282 12.56 -28.56 -9.56
CA GLY A 282 12.40 -28.91 -8.14
C GLY A 282 10.95 -29.22 -7.77
N ASP A 283 10.00 -28.44 -8.25
CA ASP A 283 8.56 -28.69 -8.10
C ASP A 283 8.15 -30.03 -8.73
N ALA A 284 8.70 -30.37 -9.88
CA ALA A 284 8.47 -31.67 -10.51
C ALA A 284 9.08 -32.81 -9.73
N ALA A 285 10.28 -32.63 -9.15
CA ALA A 285 10.91 -33.59 -8.25
C ALA A 285 10.06 -33.85 -6.99
N ILE A 286 9.56 -32.80 -6.35
CA ILE A 286 8.64 -32.88 -5.22
C ILE A 286 7.39 -33.70 -5.59
N ARG A 287 6.76 -33.41 -6.73
CA ARG A 287 5.59 -34.16 -7.23
C ARG A 287 5.91 -35.61 -7.50
N ALA A 288 7.11 -35.93 -8.01
CA ALA A 288 7.54 -37.29 -8.26
C ALA A 288 7.66 -38.08 -6.95
N VAL A 289 8.25 -37.50 -5.91
CA VAL A 289 8.36 -38.09 -4.58
C VAL A 289 6.98 -38.41 -4.00
N VAL A 290 6.07 -37.46 -3.99
CA VAL A 290 4.71 -37.68 -3.45
C VAL A 290 3.96 -38.73 -4.25
N ARG A 291 4.12 -38.75 -5.57
CA ARG A 291 3.52 -39.82 -6.41
C ARG A 291 4.09 -41.19 -6.05
N SER A 292 5.40 -41.32 -5.89
CA SER A 292 6.04 -42.58 -5.49
C SER A 292 5.57 -43.08 -4.12
N ILE A 293 5.40 -42.15 -3.15
CA ILE A 293 4.82 -42.50 -1.85
C ILE A 293 3.38 -42.98 -2.02
N ARG A 294 2.55 -42.28 -2.79
CA ARG A 294 1.13 -42.62 -3.04
C ARG A 294 0.96 -43.98 -3.70
N ASP A 295 1.86 -44.37 -4.59
CA ASP A 295 1.82 -45.65 -5.29
C ASP A 295 2.18 -46.82 -4.36
N ILE A 296 2.78 -46.57 -3.21
CA ILE A 296 3.22 -47.57 -2.24
C ILE A 296 2.25 -47.68 -1.06
N ILE A 297 1.70 -46.59 -0.58
CA ILE A 297 0.79 -46.54 0.57
C ILE A 297 -0.62 -47.01 0.19
N ARG A 298 -1.45 -47.36 1.19
CA ARG A 298 -2.86 -47.70 0.99
C ARG A 298 -3.72 -46.48 0.82
N ALA A 299 -4.94 -46.67 0.32
CA ALA A 299 -5.90 -45.54 0.13
C ALA A 299 -6.31 -44.88 1.46
N GLU A 300 -6.32 -45.64 2.55
CA GLU A 300 -6.61 -45.17 3.91
C GLU A 300 -5.45 -44.45 4.61
N ASP A 301 -4.21 -44.60 4.11
CA ASP A 301 -3.02 -43.98 4.66
C ASP A 301 -3.00 -42.49 4.27
N LEU A 302 -2.52 -41.66 5.18
CA LEU A 302 -2.53 -40.21 5.03
C LEU A 302 -1.11 -39.70 4.78
N ILE A 303 -0.94 -38.94 3.69
CA ILE A 303 0.29 -38.23 3.39
C ILE A 303 0.13 -36.76 3.64
N PHE A 304 1.07 -36.16 4.39
CA PHE A 304 1.12 -34.75 4.73
C PHE A 304 2.42 -34.13 4.22
N ARG A 305 2.32 -32.94 3.61
CA ARG A 305 3.47 -32.10 3.35
C ARG A 305 3.70 -31.18 4.55
N TRP A 306 4.84 -31.38 5.22
CA TRP A 306 5.17 -30.66 6.45
C TRP A 306 5.95 -29.38 6.22
N GLY A 307 6.87 -29.41 5.25
CA GLY A 307 7.72 -28.30 4.83
C GLY A 307 7.86 -28.23 3.32
N GLY A 308 8.85 -27.50 2.85
CA GLY A 308 9.15 -27.40 1.41
C GLY A 308 9.46 -28.73 0.76
N ASP A 309 10.34 -29.51 1.37
CA ASP A 309 10.89 -30.82 0.97
C ASP A 309 10.56 -31.95 1.93
N GLU A 310 9.85 -31.66 3.02
CA GLU A 310 9.53 -32.58 4.11
C GLU A 310 8.10 -33.12 4.00
N PHE A 311 7.97 -34.41 4.17
CA PHE A 311 6.70 -35.13 4.18
C PHE A 311 6.64 -36.12 5.33
N PHE A 312 5.44 -36.40 5.81
CA PHE A 312 5.24 -37.58 6.62
C PHE A 312 3.97 -38.32 6.22
N VAL A 313 3.96 -39.61 6.54
CA VAL A 313 2.86 -40.51 6.23
C VAL A 313 2.40 -41.18 7.50
N ILE A 314 1.10 -41.21 7.75
CA ILE A 314 0.46 -41.96 8.82
C ILE A 314 -0.09 -43.24 8.19
N MET A 315 0.43 -44.40 8.61
CA MET A 315 0.01 -45.74 8.16
C MET A 315 -0.65 -46.45 9.32
N VAL A 316 -1.96 -46.54 9.29
CA VAL A 316 -2.77 -47.14 10.35
C VAL A 316 -2.78 -48.68 10.21
N GLY A 317 -2.57 -49.41 11.31
CA GLY A 317 -2.54 -50.86 11.32
C GLY A 317 -1.36 -51.45 10.56
N MET A 318 -0.21 -50.75 10.55
CA MET A 318 1.03 -51.21 9.93
C MET A 318 2.20 -50.95 10.88
N ASP A 319 3.07 -51.93 11.05
CA ASP A 319 4.29 -51.79 11.84
C ASP A 319 5.40 -51.12 11.02
N ALA A 320 6.34 -50.47 11.70
CA ALA A 320 7.44 -49.74 11.07
C ALA A 320 8.34 -50.65 10.20
N ASP A 321 8.60 -51.87 10.63
CA ASP A 321 9.41 -52.85 9.87
C ASP A 321 8.75 -53.21 8.52
N VAL A 322 7.43 -53.40 8.52
CA VAL A 322 6.65 -53.66 7.30
C VAL A 322 6.63 -52.42 6.38
N ALA A 323 6.58 -51.23 6.98
CA ALA A 323 6.63 -49.97 6.23
C ALA A 323 8.00 -49.76 5.57
N ILE A 324 9.10 -50.10 6.26
CA ILE A 324 10.48 -50.04 5.73
C ILE A 324 10.60 -50.92 4.48
N ASP A 325 10.17 -52.18 4.57
CA ASP A 325 10.23 -53.13 3.47
C ASP A 325 9.40 -52.66 2.26
N ARG A 326 8.22 -52.11 2.51
CA ARG A 326 7.38 -51.58 1.45
C ARG A 326 8.01 -50.40 0.74
N MET A 327 8.55 -49.48 1.53
CA MET A 327 9.15 -48.23 1.02
C MET A 327 10.52 -48.47 0.35
N ALA A 328 11.12 -49.65 0.46
CA ALA A 328 12.34 -49.99 -0.27
C ALA A 328 12.20 -49.88 -1.81
N ARG A 329 10.97 -50.03 -2.35
CA ARG A 329 10.68 -49.85 -3.79
C ARG A 329 10.78 -48.42 -4.23
N MET A 330 10.65 -47.42 -3.33
CA MET A 330 10.67 -46.02 -3.64
C MET A 330 11.98 -45.57 -4.29
N ASP A 331 13.11 -46.13 -3.83
CA ASP A 331 14.42 -45.78 -4.39
C ASP A 331 14.54 -46.19 -5.88
N GLN A 332 13.92 -47.30 -6.27
CA GLN A 332 13.87 -47.75 -7.68
C GLN A 332 12.95 -46.80 -8.50
N MET A 333 11.82 -46.37 -7.94
CA MET A 333 10.88 -45.46 -8.62
C MET A 333 11.45 -44.07 -8.80
N LEU A 334 12.36 -43.65 -7.93
CA LEU A 334 13.00 -42.32 -7.96
C LEU A 334 14.36 -42.34 -8.68
N THR A 335 14.79 -43.51 -9.19
CA THR A 335 15.91 -43.62 -10.12
C THR A 335 15.42 -43.37 -11.55
N ASP A 336 16.16 -42.63 -12.33
CA ASP A 336 15.84 -42.29 -13.75
C ASP A 336 14.49 -41.56 -13.96
N VAL A 337 14.12 -40.65 -13.04
CA VAL A 337 12.92 -39.80 -13.16
C VAL A 337 13.09 -38.82 -14.33
N ARG A 338 12.20 -38.90 -15.32
CA ARG A 338 12.18 -37.99 -16.46
C ARG A 338 11.33 -36.77 -16.11
N ILE A 339 11.97 -35.60 -16.15
CA ILE A 339 11.32 -34.31 -15.91
C ILE A 339 11.47 -33.47 -17.17
N ASP A 340 10.38 -32.83 -17.61
CA ASP A 340 10.39 -31.98 -18.78
C ASP A 340 11.37 -30.82 -18.58
N GLY A 341 12.15 -30.51 -19.61
CA GLY A 341 13.17 -29.47 -19.56
C GLY A 341 14.55 -29.93 -19.08
N VAL A 342 14.69 -31.18 -18.66
CA VAL A 342 15.97 -31.78 -18.27
C VAL A 342 16.39 -32.82 -19.31
N GLY A 343 17.55 -32.62 -19.97
CA GLY A 343 18.02 -33.46 -21.09
C GLY A 343 18.40 -34.87 -20.70
N ARG A 344 18.45 -35.23 -19.41
CA ARG A 344 18.77 -36.55 -18.86
C ARG A 344 17.86 -36.88 -17.69
N PRO A 345 17.60 -38.19 -17.43
CA PRO A 345 16.87 -38.58 -16.23
C PRO A 345 17.60 -38.14 -14.95
N LEU A 346 16.83 -37.74 -13.93
CA LEU A 346 17.33 -37.41 -12.60
C LEU A 346 17.10 -38.57 -11.63
N THR A 347 18.07 -38.79 -10.77
CA THR A 347 17.90 -39.62 -9.58
C THR A 347 17.59 -38.74 -8.40
N ILE A 348 16.42 -38.92 -7.79
CA ILE A 348 15.97 -38.17 -6.62
C ILE A 348 16.22 -39.04 -5.39
N CYS A 349 17.08 -38.56 -4.49
CA CYS A 349 17.35 -39.23 -3.22
C CYS A 349 16.41 -38.70 -2.14
N VAL A 350 15.93 -39.59 -1.28
CA VAL A 350 15.02 -39.24 -0.17
C VAL A 350 15.50 -39.94 1.10
N SER A 351 15.82 -39.15 2.11
CA SER A 351 16.08 -39.65 3.46
C SER A 351 14.77 -39.94 4.16
N ARG A 352 14.66 -41.06 4.86
CA ARG A 352 13.42 -41.50 5.50
C ARG A 352 13.66 -42.30 6.78
N ALA A 353 12.73 -42.19 7.73
CA ALA A 353 12.70 -43.02 8.93
C ALA A 353 11.26 -43.34 9.33
N PHE A 354 11.11 -44.40 10.09
CA PHE A 354 9.79 -44.89 10.53
C PHE A 354 9.81 -45.15 12.04
N GLU A 355 8.65 -44.84 12.68
CA GLU A 355 8.41 -45.06 14.11
C GLU A 355 7.00 -45.58 14.34
N ASP A 356 6.85 -46.54 15.25
CA ASP A 356 5.55 -47.06 15.63
C ASP A 356 4.86 -46.17 16.63
N PHE A 357 3.55 -46.11 16.56
CA PHE A 357 2.67 -45.48 17.55
C PHE A 357 1.59 -46.46 18.00
N ASP A 358 1.37 -46.49 19.31
CA ASP A 358 0.31 -47.28 19.93
C ASP A 358 -0.97 -46.46 20.17
N ASP A 359 -0.84 -45.13 20.22
CA ASP A 359 -1.93 -44.22 20.48
C ASP A 359 -1.74 -42.91 19.70
N LEU A 360 -2.79 -42.43 19.07
CA LEU A 360 -2.79 -41.12 18.38
C LEU A 360 -2.52 -39.95 19.33
N ALA A 361 -2.77 -40.08 20.64
CA ALA A 361 -2.40 -39.08 21.62
C ALA A 361 -0.89 -38.83 21.66
N ASN A 362 -0.09 -39.83 21.28
CA ASN A 362 1.37 -39.75 21.22
C ASN A 362 1.91 -39.47 19.81
N LEU A 363 1.03 -39.25 18.84
CA LEU A 363 1.41 -39.13 17.44
C LEU A 363 2.38 -37.97 17.18
N GLU A 364 2.23 -36.83 17.84
CA GLU A 364 3.17 -35.70 17.71
C GLU A 364 4.57 -36.09 18.20
N VAL A 365 4.66 -36.75 19.33
CA VAL A 365 5.95 -37.25 19.88
C VAL A 365 6.56 -38.35 18.95
N THR A 366 5.72 -39.16 18.33
CA THR A 366 6.20 -40.19 17.37
C THR A 366 6.73 -39.52 16.09
N ILE A 367 6.07 -38.49 15.60
CA ILE A 367 6.55 -37.71 14.46
C ILE A 367 7.93 -37.08 14.76
N GLU A 368 8.09 -36.43 15.94
CA GLU A 368 9.38 -35.89 16.38
C GLU A 368 10.49 -36.94 16.44
N LYS A 369 10.19 -38.17 16.90
CA LYS A 369 11.14 -39.26 16.91
C LYS A 369 11.52 -39.71 15.50
N ALA A 370 10.53 -39.86 14.61
CA ALA A 370 10.74 -40.22 13.22
C ALA A 370 11.60 -39.16 12.49
N ASP A 371 11.33 -37.87 12.73
CA ASP A 371 12.12 -36.74 12.19
C ASP A 371 13.58 -36.83 12.68
N ALA A 372 13.80 -37.00 14.00
CA ALA A 372 15.14 -37.10 14.57
C ALA A 372 15.92 -38.31 13.97
N LYS A 373 15.27 -39.46 13.77
CA LYS A 373 15.88 -40.61 13.11
C LYS A 373 16.19 -40.31 11.62
N MET A 374 15.28 -39.72 10.91
CA MET A 374 15.47 -39.34 9.51
C MET A 374 16.68 -38.42 9.36
N TYR A 375 16.80 -37.41 10.25
CA TYR A 375 17.92 -36.49 10.23
C TYR A 375 19.29 -37.21 10.44
N LEU A 376 19.34 -38.22 11.34
CA LEU A 376 20.54 -39.03 11.55
C LEU A 376 20.88 -39.85 10.29
N GLU A 377 19.89 -40.43 9.62
CA GLU A 377 20.08 -41.17 8.37
C GLU A 377 20.58 -40.22 7.24
N LYS A 378 20.02 -39.00 7.15
CA LYS A 378 20.48 -37.98 6.21
C LYS A 378 21.96 -37.60 6.43
N GLN A 379 22.37 -37.48 7.69
CA GLN A 379 23.78 -37.19 8.03
C GLN A 379 24.70 -38.33 7.64
N LYS A 380 24.34 -39.61 7.92
CA LYS A 380 25.12 -40.77 7.53
C LYS A 380 25.32 -40.85 6.02
N ARG A 381 24.25 -40.67 5.25
CA ARG A 381 24.32 -40.64 3.77
C ARG A 381 25.23 -39.53 3.25
N LYS A 382 25.18 -38.34 3.81
CA LYS A 382 26.08 -37.25 3.44
C LYS A 382 27.56 -37.57 3.69
N VAL A 383 27.87 -38.21 4.80
CA VAL A 383 29.23 -38.66 5.10
C VAL A 383 29.69 -39.76 4.14
N GLU A 384 28.83 -40.73 3.85
CA GLU A 384 29.13 -41.81 2.90
C GLU A 384 29.30 -41.32 1.46
N SER A 385 28.50 -40.35 1.02
CA SER A 385 28.64 -39.76 -0.29
C SER A 385 29.92 -38.94 -0.43
N ALA A 386 30.32 -38.20 0.63
CA ALA A 386 31.58 -37.47 0.67
C ALA A 386 32.83 -38.42 0.62
N ILE A 387 32.73 -39.59 1.22
CA ILE A 387 33.80 -40.60 1.19
C ILE A 387 33.92 -41.26 -0.19
N ARG A 388 32.81 -41.43 -0.94
CA ARG A 388 32.77 -42.02 -2.27
C ARG A 388 33.18 -41.10 -3.42
N GLN A 389 33.27 -39.80 -3.21
CA GLN A 389 33.82 -38.87 -4.21
C GLN A 389 35.35 -38.95 -4.17
N PRO A 390 36.04 -39.50 -5.23
CA PRO A 390 37.49 -39.43 -5.25
C PRO A 390 37.95 -37.98 -5.28
N ALA A 391 38.90 -37.64 -4.42
CA ALA A 391 39.53 -36.31 -4.39
C ALA A 391 39.99 -35.95 -5.81
N VAL A 392 39.38 -34.94 -6.42
CA VAL A 392 39.88 -34.38 -7.67
C VAL A 392 41.26 -33.82 -7.37
N PRO A 393 42.35 -34.31 -8.05
CA PRO A 393 43.67 -33.75 -7.81
C PRO A 393 43.67 -32.27 -8.20
N GLN A 394 43.97 -31.38 -7.26
CA GLN A 394 44.33 -30.02 -7.57
C GLN A 394 45.55 -30.04 -8.45
N LEU A 395 45.40 -29.79 -9.76
CA LEU A 395 46.47 -29.46 -10.64
C LEU A 395 47.07 -28.11 -10.19
N THR A 396 48.10 -28.24 -9.34
CA THR A 396 49.04 -27.16 -9.05
C THR A 396 49.76 -26.81 -10.34
N GLY A 397 49.26 -25.79 -11.04
CA GLY A 397 50.00 -25.14 -12.11
C GLY A 397 51.14 -24.32 -11.54
N GLN A 398 52.31 -24.96 -11.32
CA GLN A 398 53.57 -24.26 -11.20
C GLN A 398 54.23 -24.18 -12.60
N GLY A 399 54.41 -22.97 -13.02
CA GLY A 399 55.63 -22.50 -13.67
C GLY A 399 55.86 -22.86 -15.14
N LEU A 400 55.94 -21.84 -15.94
CA LEU A 400 57.18 -21.57 -16.64
C LEU A 400 57.14 -20.19 -17.28
N VAL A 401 57.83 -19.29 -16.62
CA VAL A 401 58.40 -18.08 -17.22
C VAL A 401 59.58 -18.55 -18.09
N SER A 402 59.61 -18.20 -19.39
CA SER A 402 60.81 -17.73 -20.05
C SER A 402 60.60 -17.51 -21.57
N ARG A 403 60.93 -16.32 -21.92
CA ARG A 403 61.33 -15.65 -23.17
C ARG A 403 60.28 -14.89 -23.93
#